data_a615b2cd0fbd0be13593d69fd3742015
#
_entry.id   a615b2cd0fbd0be13593d69fd3742015
#
_cell.length_a   1.000
_cell.length_b   1.000
_cell.length_c   1.000
_cell.angle_alpha   90.00
_cell.angle_beta   90.00
_cell.angle_gamma   90.00
#
_symmetry.space_group_name_H-M   'P 1'
#
loop_
_entity.id
_entity.type
_entity.pdbx_description
1 polymer ?
#
loop_
_entity_poly.entity_id
_entity_poly.type
_entity_poly.pdbx_seq_one_letter_code
_entity_poly.pdbx_strand_id
1 'polypeptide(L)'
;MIYKPICVDAYGFTDESQTVVRIYTTKGGRFRTGASQPCGIITAKRCPTIKPLYCTRDGHFFSLSRFGLNEVKPCFAVPKNPKVCHTRYPFMRQFGNRTCHMLVALTWIGPRPEGYQCDHLNGDMLDWSADNLQWVTPAENCKRAKLLRVLRSIGRDPRKMSREELLEIFNKYEFTNPQNID
;
A
#
# COMPACT_ATOMS: atom_id res chain seq x y z
N MET A 1 2.92 -10.11 -3.00
CA MET A 1 3.96 -9.22 -3.61
C MET A 1 5.34 -9.66 -3.13
N ILE A 2 6.30 -9.87 -4.04
CA ILE A 2 7.71 -10.08 -3.66
C ILE A 2 8.33 -8.71 -3.51
N TYR A 3 8.63 -8.32 -2.27
CA TYR A 3 9.26 -7.03 -1.97
C TYR A 3 10.69 -7.00 -2.53
N LYS A 4 10.89 -6.21 -3.58
CA LYS A 4 12.22 -5.98 -4.16
C LYS A 4 12.76 -4.66 -3.61
N PRO A 5 13.93 -4.65 -2.95
CA PRO A 5 14.49 -3.42 -2.41
C PRO A 5 14.87 -2.46 -3.54
N ILE A 6 14.65 -1.17 -3.28
CA ILE A 6 15.03 -0.07 -4.16
C ILE A 6 16.33 0.54 -3.65
N CYS A 7 17.34 0.61 -4.53
CA CYS A 7 18.56 1.35 -4.25
C CYS A 7 18.35 2.83 -4.58
N VAL A 8 18.62 3.70 -3.63
CA VAL A 8 18.54 5.15 -3.81
C VAL A 8 19.94 5.66 -4.19
N ASP A 9 20.11 6.13 -5.42
CA ASP A 9 21.40 6.70 -5.87
C ASP A 9 21.45 8.21 -5.60
N ALA A 10 20.33 8.89 -5.84
CA ALA A 10 20.15 10.30 -5.58
C ALA A 10 18.66 10.58 -5.26
N TYR A 11 18.39 11.71 -4.64
CA TYR A 11 17.03 12.20 -4.45
C TYR A 11 17.00 13.73 -4.47
N GLY A 12 15.82 14.29 -4.76
CA GLY A 12 15.58 15.73 -4.68
C GLY A 12 14.13 16.00 -4.32
N PHE A 13 13.90 16.99 -3.49
CA PHE A 13 12.54 17.45 -3.18
C PHE A 13 12.02 18.31 -4.33
N THR A 14 10.71 18.18 -4.60
CA THR A 14 10.05 18.95 -5.68
C THR A 14 9.48 20.26 -5.16
N ASP A 15 9.40 20.42 -3.83
CA ASP A 15 8.83 21.57 -3.14
C ASP A 15 9.64 21.92 -1.88
N GLU A 16 9.58 23.17 -1.43
CA GLU A 16 10.26 23.65 -0.23
C GLU A 16 9.72 22.99 1.05
N SER A 17 8.45 22.58 1.05
CA SER A 17 7.82 21.90 2.18
C SER A 17 8.27 20.44 2.33
N GLN A 18 9.06 19.93 1.40
CA GLN A 18 9.58 18.55 1.39
C GLN A 18 8.48 17.48 1.44
N THR A 19 7.32 17.77 0.84
CA THR A 19 6.17 16.85 0.83
C THR A 19 6.28 15.79 -0.26
N VAL A 20 7.00 16.09 -1.35
CA VAL A 20 7.21 15.18 -2.47
C VAL A 20 8.70 15.07 -2.77
N VAL A 21 9.17 13.84 -2.89
CA VAL A 21 10.56 13.53 -3.24
C VAL A 21 10.63 12.72 -4.53
N ARG A 22 11.55 13.10 -5.43
CA ARG A 22 11.95 12.29 -6.58
C ARG A 22 13.17 11.47 -6.20
N ILE A 23 13.10 10.19 -6.45
CA ILE A 23 14.13 9.21 -6.12
C ILE A 23 14.67 8.67 -7.43
N TYR A 24 15.98 8.76 -7.60
CA TYR A 24 16.68 8.24 -8.77
C TYR A 24 17.28 6.88 -8.42
N THR A 25 17.02 5.89 -9.24
CA THR A 25 17.39 4.50 -8.96
C THR A 25 18.18 3.90 -10.11
N THR A 26 19.15 3.05 -9.80
CA THR A 26 19.79 2.18 -10.80
C THR A 26 19.15 0.80 -10.80
N LYS A 27 19.10 0.16 -11.96
CA LYS A 27 18.70 -1.26 -12.06
C LYS A 27 19.75 -2.14 -11.36
N GLY A 28 19.37 -2.65 -10.21
CA GLY A 28 19.95 -3.77 -9.48
C GLY A 28 21.43 -4.00 -9.62
N GLY A 29 22.23 -3.67 -8.64
CA GLY A 29 23.59 -4.11 -8.59
C GLY A 29 24.46 -3.25 -7.69
N ARG A 30 25.34 -3.91 -7.02
CA ARG A 30 26.38 -3.35 -6.18
C ARG A 30 27.07 -2.20 -6.92
N PHE A 31 27.24 -1.08 -6.23
CA PHE A 31 28.09 0.02 -6.67
C PHE A 31 29.42 -0.50 -7.21
N ARG A 32 29.62 -0.35 -8.50
CA ARG A 32 30.95 -0.20 -9.07
C ARG A 32 31.07 1.26 -9.48
N THR A 33 32.14 1.89 -9.02
CA THR A 33 32.54 3.25 -9.32
C THR A 33 32.64 3.47 -10.85
N GLY A 34 31.55 3.94 -11.42
CA GLY A 34 31.44 4.37 -12.80
C GLY A 34 30.05 4.99 -12.93
N ALA A 35 30.00 6.24 -13.41
CA ALA A 35 28.78 7.03 -13.54
C ALA A 35 27.72 6.27 -14.36
N SER A 36 26.93 5.46 -13.71
CA SER A 36 25.76 4.81 -14.30
C SER A 36 24.62 5.82 -14.30
N GLN A 37 24.01 6.03 -15.44
CA GLN A 37 22.82 6.85 -15.58
C GLN A 37 21.68 6.24 -14.71
N PRO A 38 20.90 7.05 -14.00
CA PRO A 38 19.78 6.56 -13.21
C PRO A 38 18.77 5.85 -14.13
N CYS A 39 18.43 4.60 -13.79
CA CYS A 39 17.55 3.75 -14.61
C CYS A 39 16.07 4.06 -14.45
N GLY A 40 15.68 4.88 -13.48
CA GLY A 40 14.31 5.25 -13.24
C GLY A 40 14.17 6.40 -12.26
N ILE A 41 13.05 7.08 -12.37
CA ILE A 41 12.63 8.12 -11.42
C ILE A 41 11.37 7.63 -10.74
N ILE A 42 11.38 7.57 -9.41
CA ILE A 42 10.24 7.18 -8.59
C ILE A 42 9.81 8.40 -7.79
N THR A 43 8.51 8.63 -7.71
CA THR A 43 7.95 9.69 -6.88
C THR A 43 7.42 9.10 -5.58
N ALA A 44 7.83 9.66 -4.44
CA ALA A 44 7.29 9.32 -3.14
C ALA A 44 6.73 10.58 -2.45
N LYS A 45 5.64 10.41 -1.72
CA LYS A 45 4.98 11.48 -0.96
C LYS A 45 5.20 11.30 0.53
N ARG A 46 5.21 12.41 1.26
CA ARG A 46 5.33 12.45 2.72
C ARG A 46 4.13 11.78 3.38
N CYS A 47 4.39 10.78 4.24
CA CYS A 47 3.37 10.15 5.06
C CYS A 47 3.01 11.04 6.27
N PRO A 48 1.79 10.94 6.81
CA PRO A 48 1.37 11.68 8.01
C PRO A 48 1.96 11.06 9.28
N THR A 49 3.27 11.17 9.43
CA THR A 49 4.06 10.65 10.57
C THR A 49 4.92 11.74 11.18
N ILE A 50 5.23 11.63 12.49
CA ILE A 50 6.07 12.60 13.20
C ILE A 50 7.48 12.64 12.57
N LYS A 51 8.09 11.47 12.40
CA LYS A 51 9.40 11.36 11.72
C LYS A 51 9.20 11.39 10.19
N PRO A 52 10.14 11.96 9.41
CA PRO A 52 10.06 11.97 7.95
C PRO A 52 10.01 10.54 7.38
N LEU A 53 8.87 10.17 6.85
CA LEU A 53 8.62 8.92 6.13
C LEU A 53 7.91 9.27 4.82
N TYR A 54 8.36 8.70 3.73
CA TYR A 54 7.80 8.87 2.40
C TYR A 54 7.36 7.51 1.87
N CYS A 55 6.28 7.47 1.11
CA CYS A 55 5.89 6.25 0.43
C CYS A 55 5.59 6.50 -1.04
N THR A 56 5.91 5.51 -1.86
CA THR A 56 5.54 5.46 -3.27
C THR A 56 4.11 4.95 -3.42
N ARG A 57 3.53 5.12 -4.62
CA ARG A 57 2.18 4.64 -4.92
C ARG A 57 2.07 3.12 -4.86
N ASP A 58 3.14 2.41 -5.21
CA ASP A 58 3.26 0.94 -5.16
C ASP A 58 3.69 0.40 -3.78
N GLY A 59 3.83 1.28 -2.77
CA GLY A 59 3.98 0.88 -1.38
C GLY A 59 5.40 0.68 -0.87
N HIS A 60 6.43 1.21 -1.54
CA HIS A 60 7.77 1.31 -0.97
C HIS A 60 7.86 2.49 0.00
N PHE A 61 8.63 2.32 1.07
CA PHE A 61 8.80 3.33 2.11
C PHE A 61 10.24 3.80 2.21
N PHE A 62 10.41 5.10 2.41
CA PHE A 62 11.72 5.74 2.55
C PHE A 62 11.74 6.66 3.76
N SER A 63 12.80 6.61 4.56
CA SER A 63 13.01 7.56 5.65
C SER A 63 14.18 8.49 5.35
N LEU A 64 14.02 9.76 5.69
CA LEU A 64 15.08 10.75 5.62
C LEU A 64 15.84 10.75 6.96
N SER A 65 17.14 10.55 6.88
CA SER A 65 18.07 10.59 8.01
C SER A 65 19.21 11.59 7.73
N ARG A 66 20.09 11.81 8.71
CA ARG A 66 21.32 12.60 8.49
C ARG A 66 22.24 12.03 7.40
N PHE A 67 22.07 10.77 7.05
CA PHE A 67 22.84 10.09 6.00
C PHE A 67 22.12 10.06 4.64
N GLY A 68 21.00 10.75 4.52
CA GLY A 68 20.18 10.81 3.31
C GLY A 68 18.90 9.97 3.39
N LEU A 69 18.30 9.78 2.21
CA LEU A 69 17.06 9.04 2.04
C LEU A 69 17.37 7.54 1.88
N ASN A 70 16.79 6.72 2.74
CA ASN A 70 17.01 5.28 2.73
C ASN A 70 15.69 4.53 2.73
N GLU A 71 15.64 3.42 1.99
CA GLU A 71 14.48 2.54 1.99
C GLU A 71 14.31 1.86 3.36
N VAL A 72 13.07 1.82 3.83
CA VAL A 72 12.69 1.20 5.11
C VAL A 72 11.75 0.05 4.85
N LYS A 73 12.14 -1.14 5.31
CA LYS A 73 11.32 -2.34 5.15
C LYS A 73 10.22 -2.41 6.20
N PRO A 74 9.00 -2.80 5.80
CA PRO A 74 7.94 -3.12 6.75
C PRO A 74 8.31 -4.27 7.69
N CYS A 75 7.79 -4.20 8.90
CA CYS A 75 7.85 -5.29 9.88
C CYS A 75 6.58 -6.12 9.80
N PHE A 76 6.71 -7.41 10.03
CA PHE A 76 5.57 -8.32 10.16
C PHE A 76 5.43 -8.71 11.64
N ALA A 77 4.22 -8.56 12.18
CA ALA A 77 3.93 -9.07 13.51
C ALA A 77 3.89 -10.60 13.46
N VAL A 78 4.65 -11.24 14.33
CA VAL A 78 4.45 -12.67 14.61
C VAL A 78 3.43 -12.73 15.74
N PRO A 79 2.21 -13.25 15.51
CA PRO A 79 1.21 -13.35 16.56
C PRO A 79 1.72 -14.26 17.67
N LYS A 80 1.59 -13.80 18.92
CA LYS A 80 1.92 -14.62 20.12
C LYS A 80 1.09 -15.92 20.16
N ASN A 81 -0.11 -15.87 19.60
CA ASN A 81 -0.96 -17.04 19.45
C ASN A 81 -1.52 -17.10 18.02
N PRO A 82 -0.95 -17.94 17.12
CA PRO A 82 -1.39 -18.06 15.74
C PRO A 82 -2.83 -18.61 15.59
N LYS A 83 -3.42 -19.20 16.64
CA LYS A 83 -4.82 -19.67 16.63
C LYS A 83 -5.83 -18.55 16.81
N VAL A 84 -5.43 -17.41 17.36
CA VAL A 84 -6.33 -16.29 17.71
C VAL A 84 -6.20 -15.11 16.76
N CYS A 85 -5.03 -14.89 16.18
CA CYS A 85 -4.79 -13.73 15.31
C CYS A 85 -4.32 -14.20 13.93
N HIS A 86 -5.23 -14.13 12.95
CA HIS A 86 -4.96 -14.52 11.56
C HIS A 86 -4.50 -13.35 10.68
N THR A 87 -4.62 -12.11 11.15
CA THR A 87 -4.32 -10.91 10.36
C THR A 87 -2.91 -10.41 10.67
N ARG A 88 -2.03 -10.53 9.68
CA ARG A 88 -0.63 -10.06 9.76
C ARG A 88 -0.43 -8.86 8.85
N TYR A 89 -1.05 -7.74 9.20
CA TYR A 89 -0.79 -6.51 8.45
C TYR A 89 0.66 -6.07 8.63
N PRO A 90 1.39 -5.83 7.54
CA PRO A 90 2.70 -5.20 7.61
C PRO A 90 2.61 -3.81 8.25
N PHE A 91 3.58 -3.46 9.06
CA PHE A 91 3.59 -2.18 9.78
C PHE A 91 4.98 -1.55 9.88
N MET A 92 5.00 -0.25 10.11
CA MET A 92 6.20 0.56 10.25
C MET A 92 6.49 0.81 11.74
N ARG A 93 7.30 -0.06 12.36
CA ARG A 93 7.60 -0.02 13.81
C ARG A 93 8.14 1.33 14.27
N GLN A 94 9.13 1.86 13.57
CA GLN A 94 9.82 3.12 13.95
C GLN A 94 8.94 4.37 13.73
N PHE A 95 7.77 4.23 13.10
CA PHE A 95 6.86 5.30 12.73
C PHE A 95 5.49 5.16 13.41
N GLY A 96 5.49 4.75 14.68
CA GLY A 96 4.29 4.66 15.50
C GLY A 96 3.48 3.38 15.30
N ASN A 97 4.11 2.28 14.87
CA ASN A 97 3.45 1.00 14.62
C ASN A 97 2.25 1.09 13.65
N ARG A 98 2.25 2.07 12.76
CA ARG A 98 1.16 2.23 11.78
C ARG A 98 1.27 1.18 10.69
N THR A 99 0.14 0.62 10.29
CA THR A 99 0.08 -0.37 9.21
C THR A 99 0.39 0.26 7.85
N CYS A 100 1.05 -0.50 6.97
CA CYS A 100 1.50 0.00 5.67
C CYS A 100 0.33 0.48 4.81
N HIS A 101 -0.77 -0.31 4.73
CA HIS A 101 -1.94 0.07 3.95
C HIS A 101 -2.55 1.40 4.43
N MET A 102 -2.62 1.63 5.75
CA MET A 102 -3.12 2.91 6.28
C MET A 102 -2.23 4.09 5.92
N LEU A 103 -0.90 3.91 5.96
CA LEU A 103 0.03 4.98 5.58
C LEU A 103 -0.08 5.31 4.09
N VAL A 104 -0.14 4.30 3.23
CA VAL A 104 -0.31 4.50 1.78
C VAL A 104 -1.66 5.13 1.46
N ALA A 105 -2.75 4.62 2.06
CA ALA A 105 -4.09 5.18 1.82
C ALA A 105 -4.18 6.64 2.23
N LEU A 106 -3.70 7.01 3.43
CA LEU A 106 -3.70 8.40 3.89
C LEU A 106 -2.83 9.33 3.03
N THR A 107 -1.78 8.79 2.39
CA THR A 107 -0.84 9.59 1.60
C THR A 107 -1.31 9.77 0.15
N TRP A 108 -1.91 8.75 -0.45
CA TRP A 108 -2.21 8.71 -1.88
C TRP A 108 -3.71 8.81 -2.21
N ILE A 109 -4.57 8.34 -1.32
CA ILE A 109 -6.03 8.40 -1.52
C ILE A 109 -6.60 9.63 -0.81
N GLY A 110 -6.05 9.97 0.37
CA GLY A 110 -6.48 11.10 1.16
C GLY A 110 -6.93 10.72 2.57
N PRO A 111 -7.44 11.70 3.34
CA PRO A 111 -7.87 11.48 4.72
C PRO A 111 -8.98 10.43 4.80
N ARG A 112 -8.96 9.66 5.88
CA ARG A 112 -10.00 8.66 6.13
C ARG A 112 -11.31 9.37 6.48
N PRO A 113 -12.41 9.14 5.74
CA PRO A 113 -13.73 9.64 6.15
C PRO A 113 -14.16 9.00 7.47
N GLU A 114 -14.99 9.70 8.22
CA GLU A 114 -15.52 9.19 9.50
C GLU A 114 -16.33 7.90 9.28
N GLY A 115 -16.10 6.89 10.13
CA GLY A 115 -16.75 5.59 10.01
C GLY A 115 -16.21 4.67 8.91
N TYR A 116 -15.33 5.14 8.03
CA TYR A 116 -14.79 4.32 6.94
C TYR A 116 -13.60 3.46 7.38
N GLN A 117 -13.39 2.37 6.67
CA GLN A 117 -12.28 1.43 6.82
C GLN A 117 -11.43 1.39 5.55
N CYS A 118 -10.15 1.06 5.68
CA CYS A 118 -9.29 0.80 4.53
C CYS A 118 -9.49 -0.65 4.09
N ASP A 119 -9.91 -0.83 2.85
CA ASP A 119 -10.14 -2.14 2.23
C ASP A 119 -9.09 -2.42 1.14
N HIS A 120 -8.73 -3.71 1.00
CA HIS A 120 -7.91 -4.23 -0.09
C HIS A 120 -8.83 -4.81 -1.17
N LEU A 121 -8.93 -4.15 -2.31
CA LEU A 121 -9.83 -4.52 -3.41
C LEU A 121 -9.74 -5.99 -3.82
N ASN A 122 -8.52 -6.52 -3.92
CA ASN A 122 -8.28 -7.92 -4.28
C ASN A 122 -8.30 -8.88 -3.07
N GLY A 123 -8.48 -8.35 -1.86
CA GLY A 123 -8.45 -9.10 -0.61
C GLY A 123 -7.08 -9.69 -0.25
N ASP A 124 -5.99 -9.18 -0.81
CA ASP A 124 -4.61 -9.51 -0.42
C ASP A 124 -4.06 -8.43 0.52
N MET A 125 -3.94 -8.76 1.79
CA MET A 125 -3.40 -7.86 2.82
C MET A 125 -1.90 -7.53 2.62
N LEU A 126 -1.21 -8.27 1.77
CA LEU A 126 0.19 -8.05 1.44
C LEU A 126 0.38 -7.14 0.22
N ASP A 127 -0.69 -6.77 -0.45
CA ASP A 127 -0.70 -5.79 -1.53
C ASP A 127 -1.27 -4.46 -1.05
N TRP A 128 -0.43 -3.66 -0.41
CA TRP A 128 -0.78 -2.32 0.10
C TRP A 128 -0.48 -1.19 -0.90
N SER A 129 -0.39 -1.48 -2.19
CA SER A 129 -0.32 -0.44 -3.22
C SER A 129 -1.57 0.44 -3.21
N ALA A 130 -1.43 1.73 -3.51
CA ALA A 130 -2.56 2.66 -3.51
C ALA A 130 -3.66 2.25 -4.50
N ASP A 131 -3.29 1.60 -5.59
CA ASP A 131 -4.24 1.12 -6.61
C ASP A 131 -5.10 -0.05 -6.13
N ASN A 132 -4.64 -0.77 -5.10
CA ASN A 132 -5.39 -1.85 -4.45
C ASN A 132 -6.15 -1.40 -3.20
N LEU A 133 -6.06 -0.13 -2.81
CA LEU A 133 -6.67 0.37 -1.58
C LEU A 133 -7.84 1.31 -1.87
N GLN A 134 -8.80 1.32 -0.94
CA GLN A 134 -9.91 2.27 -0.94
C GLN A 134 -10.48 2.47 0.46
N TRP A 135 -11.19 3.59 0.66
CA TRP A 135 -12.03 3.80 1.82
C TRP A 135 -13.42 3.26 1.56
N VAL A 136 -13.94 2.43 2.46
CA VAL A 136 -15.28 1.83 2.38
C VAL A 136 -15.97 1.87 3.73
N THR A 137 -17.29 1.83 3.73
CA THR A 137 -18.05 1.63 4.97
C THR A 137 -17.86 0.19 5.49
N PRO A 138 -18.07 -0.08 6.78
CA PRO A 138 -18.02 -1.44 7.33
C PRO A 138 -19.00 -2.41 6.62
N ALA A 139 -20.18 -1.92 6.24
CA ALA A 139 -21.18 -2.72 5.53
C ALA A 139 -20.68 -3.12 4.13
N GLU A 140 -20.14 -2.18 3.36
CA GLU A 140 -19.53 -2.46 2.06
C GLU A 140 -18.36 -3.42 2.19
N ASN A 141 -17.49 -3.23 3.18
CA ASN A 141 -16.36 -4.12 3.42
C ASN A 141 -16.81 -5.57 3.65
N CYS A 142 -17.87 -5.77 4.45
CA CYS A 142 -18.46 -7.09 4.67
C CYS A 142 -19.05 -7.69 3.38
N LYS A 143 -19.77 -6.90 2.57
CA LYS A 143 -20.34 -7.35 1.28
C LYS A 143 -19.22 -7.79 0.34
N ARG A 144 -18.19 -6.98 0.18
CA ARG A 144 -17.02 -7.27 -0.68
C ARG A 144 -16.27 -8.51 -0.23
N ALA A 145 -16.05 -8.68 1.07
CA ALA A 145 -15.40 -9.88 1.60
C ALA A 145 -16.19 -11.17 1.27
N LYS A 146 -17.53 -11.12 1.29
CA LYS A 146 -18.37 -12.24 0.86
C LYS A 146 -18.19 -12.53 -0.64
N LEU A 147 -18.22 -11.49 -1.47
CA LEU A 147 -18.07 -11.62 -2.92
C LEU A 147 -16.69 -12.16 -3.31
N LEU A 148 -15.63 -11.70 -2.68
CA LEU A 148 -14.27 -12.23 -2.89
C LEU A 148 -14.16 -13.72 -2.54
N ARG A 149 -14.92 -14.20 -1.53
CA ARG A 149 -15.00 -15.65 -1.22
C ARG A 149 -15.71 -16.42 -2.33
N VAL A 150 -16.82 -15.87 -2.86
CA VAL A 150 -17.56 -16.47 -3.98
C VAL A 150 -16.67 -16.54 -5.22
N LEU A 151 -15.95 -15.47 -5.57
CA LEU A 151 -15.02 -15.49 -6.70
C LEU A 151 -13.99 -16.61 -6.56
N ARG A 152 -13.39 -16.75 -5.37
CA ARG A 152 -12.42 -17.83 -5.10
C ARG A 152 -13.04 -19.23 -5.20
N SER A 153 -14.29 -19.42 -4.75
CA SER A 153 -14.98 -20.72 -4.82
C SER A 153 -15.29 -21.16 -6.25
N ILE A 154 -15.43 -20.22 -7.18
CA ILE A 154 -15.64 -20.51 -8.63
C ILE A 154 -14.32 -20.50 -9.43
N GLY A 155 -13.16 -20.54 -8.75
CA GLY A 155 -11.85 -20.61 -9.38
C GLY A 155 -11.31 -19.28 -9.92
N ARG A 156 -11.98 -18.15 -9.67
CA ARG A 156 -11.48 -16.81 -10.01
C ARG A 156 -10.65 -16.25 -8.86
N ASP A 157 -9.35 -16.06 -9.08
CA ASP A 157 -8.47 -15.46 -8.06
C ASP A 157 -8.48 -13.92 -8.15
N PRO A 158 -9.07 -13.20 -7.19
CA PRO A 158 -9.15 -11.74 -7.21
C PRO A 158 -7.79 -11.04 -7.28
N ARG A 159 -6.72 -11.70 -6.82
CA ARG A 159 -5.35 -11.16 -6.83
C ARG A 159 -4.75 -11.05 -8.24
N LYS A 160 -5.37 -11.74 -9.21
CA LYS A 160 -4.98 -11.74 -10.63
C LYS A 160 -5.88 -10.85 -11.48
N MET A 161 -6.88 -10.23 -10.88
CA MET A 161 -7.83 -9.36 -11.55
C MET A 161 -7.36 -7.90 -11.49
N SER A 162 -7.72 -7.13 -12.51
CA SER A 162 -7.45 -5.69 -12.51
C SER A 162 -8.38 -4.95 -11.54
N ARG A 163 -8.01 -3.72 -11.18
CA ARG A 163 -8.84 -2.85 -10.36
C ARG A 163 -10.22 -2.63 -11.00
N GLU A 164 -10.24 -2.39 -12.29
CA GLU A 164 -11.42 -2.10 -13.08
C GLU A 164 -12.38 -3.30 -13.09
N GLU A 165 -11.86 -4.50 -13.34
CA GLU A 165 -12.65 -5.75 -13.29
C GLU A 165 -13.28 -5.98 -11.92
N LEU A 166 -12.53 -5.75 -10.84
CA LEU A 166 -13.05 -5.92 -9.48
C LEU A 166 -14.14 -4.90 -9.17
N LEU A 167 -13.95 -3.63 -9.54
CA LEU A 167 -14.95 -2.59 -9.33
C LEU A 167 -16.23 -2.85 -10.15
N GLU A 168 -16.09 -3.33 -11.38
CA GLU A 168 -17.25 -3.69 -12.21
C GLU A 168 -18.08 -4.82 -11.56
N ILE A 169 -17.40 -5.84 -11.02
CA ILE A 169 -18.06 -6.95 -10.34
C ILE A 169 -18.76 -6.46 -9.06
N PHE A 170 -18.11 -5.61 -8.27
CA PHE A 170 -18.70 -5.06 -7.05
C PHE A 170 -19.94 -4.24 -7.36
N ASN A 171 -19.88 -3.36 -8.35
CA ASN A 171 -21.01 -2.55 -8.79
C ASN A 171 -22.18 -3.41 -9.30
N LYS A 172 -21.92 -4.42 -10.14
CA LYS A 172 -22.97 -5.33 -10.60
C LYS A 172 -23.63 -6.08 -9.45
N TYR A 173 -22.85 -6.52 -8.45
CA TYR A 173 -23.39 -7.21 -7.30
C TYR A 173 -24.28 -6.32 -6.44
N GLU A 174 -23.95 -5.04 -6.28
CA GLU A 174 -24.79 -4.07 -5.56
C GLU A 174 -26.11 -3.83 -6.27
N PHE A 175 -26.13 -3.75 -7.61
CA PHE A 175 -27.37 -3.54 -8.39
C PHE A 175 -28.27 -4.78 -8.48
N THR A 176 -27.70 -5.99 -8.41
CA THR A 176 -28.48 -7.24 -8.58
C THR A 176 -29.08 -7.77 -7.28
N ASN A 177 -28.77 -7.20 -6.13
CA ASN A 177 -29.25 -7.63 -4.84
C ASN A 177 -29.94 -6.50 -4.04
N PRO A 178 -31.15 -6.06 -4.44
CA PRO A 178 -31.86 -4.95 -3.79
C PRO A 178 -32.30 -5.25 -2.35
N GLN A 179 -32.20 -6.49 -1.87
CA GLN A 179 -32.54 -6.87 -0.49
C GLN A 179 -31.47 -6.50 0.57
N ASN A 180 -30.42 -5.77 0.19
CA ASN A 180 -29.38 -5.29 1.09
C ASN A 180 -29.43 -3.75 1.32
N ILE A 181 -30.58 -3.12 1.08
CA ILE A 181 -30.86 -1.72 1.39
C ILE A 181 -31.77 -1.73 2.63
N ASP A 182 -31.23 -2.09 3.80
CA ASP A 182 -31.74 -1.75 5.13
C ASP A 182 -30.61 -1.87 6.15
#